data_ac611514d0e63a6fe4d1082399c8b754
#
_entry.id   ac611514d0e63a6fe4d1082399c8b754
#
_cell.length_a   1.000
_cell.length_b   1.000
_cell.length_c   1.000
_cell.angle_alpha   90.00
_cell.angle_beta   90.00
_cell.angle_gamma   90.00
#
_symmetry.space_group_name_H-M   'P 1'
#
loop_
_entity.id
_entity.type
_entity.pdbx_description
1 polymer ?
#
loop_
_entity_poly.entity_id
_entity_poly.type
_entity_poly.pdbx_seq_one_letter_code
_entity_poly.pdbx_strand_id
1 'polypeptide(L)'
;MGSHATGCGAWCSGPEDISPDEYFWGYNRMTTVEGLFGAGDAVGGTPHAFSSGSFTEGRLAAKAACKYIDDGKAEGIRVSQEQIDRRKAEIFKPMEHYKIYRNEIVA
;
A
#
# COMPACT_ATOMS: atom_id res chain seq x y z
N MET A 1 -1.23 -2.95 27.26
CA MET A 1 -1.89 -3.71 26.21
C MET A 1 -1.69 -2.99 24.89
N GLY A 2 -1.13 -3.65 23.92
CA GLY A 2 -1.02 -3.10 22.57
C GLY A 2 -2.39 -3.00 21.93
N SER A 3 -2.69 -1.89 21.29
CA SER A 3 -3.80 -1.78 20.37
C SER A 3 -3.38 -2.43 19.07
N HIS A 4 -4.17 -3.33 18.56
CA HIS A 4 -4.03 -3.71 17.18
C HIS A 4 -5.01 -2.93 16.35
N ALA A 5 -4.72 -2.77 15.11
CA ALA A 5 -5.63 -2.30 14.11
C ALA A 5 -6.29 -0.99 14.48
N THR A 6 -5.76 -0.01 14.02
CA THR A 6 -6.18 1.34 14.32
C THR A 6 -7.06 1.75 13.20
N GLY A 7 -7.83 1.50 12.54
CA GLY A 7 -8.58 2.14 11.46
C GLY A 7 -7.81 3.28 10.74
N CYS A 8 -6.49 3.28 10.88
CA CYS A 8 -5.58 4.23 10.23
C CYS A 8 -4.81 3.50 9.14
N GLY A 9 -4.71 4.10 7.98
CA GLY A 9 -3.98 3.53 6.85
C GLY A 9 -4.12 4.38 5.61
N ALA A 10 -3.69 3.84 4.48
CA ALA A 10 -3.84 4.52 3.22
C ALA A 10 -5.31 4.75 2.89
N TRP A 11 -5.62 5.91 2.34
CA TRP A 11 -6.94 6.18 1.82
C TRP A 11 -7.15 5.42 0.52
N CYS A 12 -8.14 4.56 0.48
CA CYS A 12 -8.48 3.76 -0.68
C CYS A 12 -9.95 3.97 -1.08
N SER A 13 -10.22 3.84 -2.37
CA SER A 13 -11.58 3.81 -2.88
C SER A 13 -12.35 2.61 -2.30
N GLY A 14 -13.63 2.82 -2.05
CA GLY A 14 -14.60 1.76 -1.79
C GLY A 14 -15.14 1.16 -3.09
N PRO A 15 -16.23 0.38 -3.01
CA PRO A 15 -16.97 -0.08 -4.18
C PRO A 15 -17.55 1.08 -4.98
N GLU A 16 -17.54 0.96 -6.31
CA GLU A 16 -17.98 2.01 -7.23
C GLU A 16 -19.45 2.42 -7.03
N ASP A 17 -20.31 1.47 -6.70
CA ASP A 17 -21.74 1.64 -6.55
C ASP A 17 -22.16 2.41 -5.29
N ILE A 18 -21.28 2.54 -4.31
CA ILE A 18 -21.56 3.21 -3.04
C ILE A 18 -20.56 4.31 -2.66
N SER A 19 -19.45 4.41 -3.37
CA SER A 19 -18.44 5.44 -3.08
C SER A 19 -18.90 6.77 -3.67
N PRO A 20 -18.76 7.89 -2.92
CA PRO A 20 -18.92 9.22 -3.52
C PRO A 20 -17.87 9.41 -4.63
N ASP A 21 -18.30 10.03 -5.74
CA ASP A 21 -17.44 10.26 -6.92
C ASP A 21 -16.11 10.95 -6.56
N GLU A 22 -16.16 11.90 -5.65
CA GLU A 22 -14.99 12.66 -5.17
C GLU A 22 -13.94 11.82 -4.42
N TYR A 23 -14.31 10.61 -3.97
CA TYR A 23 -13.45 9.68 -3.23
C TYR A 23 -13.26 8.34 -3.95
N PHE A 24 -13.61 8.28 -5.23
CA PHE A 24 -13.44 7.10 -6.06
C PHE A 24 -12.37 7.33 -7.13
N TRP A 25 -11.24 6.64 -7.01
CA TRP A 25 -10.10 6.75 -7.92
C TRP A 25 -10.09 5.69 -9.02
N GLY A 26 -11.26 5.21 -9.41
CA GLY A 26 -11.47 4.36 -10.57
C GLY A 26 -11.54 2.86 -10.29
N TYR A 27 -10.95 2.40 -9.20
CA TYR A 27 -10.97 0.97 -8.84
C TYR A 27 -11.13 0.79 -7.33
N ASN A 28 -11.91 -0.22 -6.95
CA ASN A 28 -12.10 -0.58 -5.53
C ASN A 28 -10.74 -0.89 -4.90
N ARG A 29 -10.48 -0.38 -3.72
CA ARG A 29 -9.21 -0.51 -2.97
C ARG A 29 -7.98 0.15 -3.62
N MET A 30 -8.14 0.89 -4.69
CA MET A 30 -7.05 1.71 -5.22
C MET A 30 -6.84 2.95 -4.34
N THR A 31 -5.59 3.26 -4.06
CA THR A 31 -5.21 4.47 -3.31
C THR A 31 -5.28 5.70 -4.23
N THR A 32 -4.97 6.87 -3.68
CA THR A 32 -4.79 8.09 -4.48
C THR A 32 -3.61 8.01 -5.45
N VAL A 33 -2.76 6.99 -5.32
CA VAL A 33 -1.68 6.70 -6.26
C VAL A 33 -2.16 5.64 -7.24
N GLU A 34 -2.20 6.00 -8.50
CA GLU A 34 -2.68 5.12 -9.57
C GLU A 34 -1.89 3.80 -9.60
N GLY A 35 -2.62 2.69 -9.67
CA GLY A 35 -2.04 1.34 -9.69
C GLY A 35 -1.58 0.81 -8.34
N LEU A 36 -1.68 1.59 -7.27
CA LEU A 36 -1.38 1.15 -5.91
C LEU A 36 -2.66 0.78 -5.17
N PHE A 37 -2.77 -0.48 -4.78
CA PHE A 37 -3.92 -1.03 -4.06
C PHE A 37 -3.56 -1.32 -2.61
N GLY A 38 -4.50 -1.11 -1.70
CA GLY A 38 -4.33 -1.39 -0.29
C GLY A 38 -5.26 -2.50 0.19
N ALA A 39 -4.81 -3.26 1.18
CA ALA A 39 -5.62 -4.30 1.81
C ALA A 39 -5.24 -4.49 3.29
N GLY A 40 -6.19 -4.96 4.07
CA GLY A 40 -5.99 -5.26 5.49
C GLY A 40 -5.63 -4.03 6.32
N ASP A 41 -4.72 -4.19 7.25
CA ASP A 41 -4.30 -3.13 8.18
C ASP A 41 -3.61 -1.93 7.50
N ALA A 42 -3.21 -2.07 6.25
CA ALA A 42 -2.65 -0.97 5.47
C ALA A 42 -3.71 0.03 4.98
N VAL A 43 -4.98 -0.29 5.11
CA VAL A 43 -6.12 0.52 4.62
C VAL A 43 -6.84 1.18 5.78
N GLY A 44 -7.07 2.48 5.67
CA GLY A 44 -7.90 3.21 6.62
C GLY A 44 -9.39 2.87 6.47
N GLY A 45 -10.11 2.89 7.60
CA GLY A 45 -11.56 2.73 7.61
C GLY A 45 -12.06 1.28 7.48
N THR A 46 -11.20 0.29 7.56
CA THR A 46 -11.61 -1.12 7.57
C THR A 46 -12.21 -1.49 8.93
N PRO A 47 -13.48 -1.88 8.99
CA PRO A 47 -14.15 -2.17 10.28
C PRO A 47 -13.67 -3.47 10.94
N HIS A 48 -13.00 -4.33 10.21
CA HIS A 48 -12.50 -5.63 10.67
C HIS A 48 -11.03 -5.79 10.32
N ALA A 49 -10.19 -5.49 11.26
CA ALA A 49 -8.75 -5.48 11.08
C ALA A 49 -8.07 -6.82 11.38
N PHE A 50 -8.81 -7.89 11.62
CA PHE A 50 -8.29 -9.22 11.91
C PHE A 50 -8.27 -10.09 10.65
N SER A 51 -7.95 -11.36 10.82
CA SER A 51 -7.76 -12.32 9.73
C SER A 51 -8.92 -12.32 8.72
N SER A 52 -10.16 -12.34 9.17
CA SER A 52 -11.33 -12.33 8.29
C SER A 52 -11.43 -11.06 7.43
N GLY A 53 -11.19 -9.90 8.04
CA GLY A 53 -11.15 -8.63 7.34
C GLY A 53 -9.99 -8.57 6.35
N SER A 54 -8.81 -8.99 6.76
CA SER A 54 -7.62 -9.00 5.90
C SER A 54 -7.79 -9.91 4.68
N PHE A 55 -8.39 -11.08 4.84
CA PHE A 55 -8.71 -11.97 3.70
C PHE A 55 -9.74 -11.35 2.76
N THR A 56 -10.78 -10.73 3.30
CA THR A 56 -11.79 -10.05 2.50
C THR A 56 -11.20 -8.88 1.72
N GLU A 57 -10.43 -8.03 2.39
CA GLU A 57 -9.75 -6.90 1.78
C GLU A 57 -8.76 -7.33 0.70
N GLY A 58 -7.96 -8.36 0.97
CA GLY A 58 -7.02 -8.92 0.01
C GLY A 58 -7.73 -9.44 -1.25
N ARG A 59 -8.88 -10.09 -1.08
CA ARG A 59 -9.70 -10.55 -2.21
C ARG A 59 -10.26 -9.41 -3.04
N LEU A 60 -10.73 -8.34 -2.39
CA LEU A 60 -11.27 -7.17 -3.08
C LEU A 60 -10.18 -6.43 -3.84
N ALA A 61 -9.04 -6.21 -3.22
CA ALA A 61 -7.88 -5.57 -3.84
C ALA A 61 -7.35 -6.38 -5.03
N ALA A 62 -7.23 -7.70 -4.89
CA ALA A 62 -6.78 -8.58 -5.96
C ALA A 62 -7.72 -8.54 -7.17
N LYS A 63 -9.04 -8.61 -6.97
CA LYS A 63 -10.01 -8.48 -8.05
C LYS A 63 -9.92 -7.16 -8.78
N ALA A 64 -9.77 -6.07 -8.03
CA ALA A 64 -9.64 -4.74 -8.60
C ALA A 64 -8.32 -4.57 -9.36
N ALA A 65 -7.22 -5.11 -8.85
CA ALA A 65 -5.93 -5.10 -9.51
C ALA A 65 -5.95 -5.91 -10.83
N CYS A 66 -6.59 -7.09 -10.83
CA CYS A 66 -6.79 -7.84 -12.07
C CYS A 66 -7.58 -7.02 -13.10
N LYS A 67 -8.69 -6.42 -12.67
CA LYS A 67 -9.47 -5.56 -13.56
C LYS A 67 -8.65 -4.38 -14.11
N TYR A 68 -7.83 -3.75 -13.29
CA TYR A 68 -6.92 -2.67 -13.69
C TYR A 68 -5.95 -3.13 -14.80
N ILE A 69 -5.41 -4.33 -14.66
CA ILE A 69 -4.52 -4.94 -15.67
C ILE A 69 -5.30 -5.25 -16.94
N ASP A 70 -6.47 -5.88 -16.82
CA ASP A 70 -7.32 -6.26 -17.96
C ASP A 70 -7.81 -5.04 -18.74
N ASP A 71 -8.02 -3.91 -18.08
CA ASP A 71 -8.37 -2.62 -18.69
C ASP A 71 -7.14 -1.93 -19.39
N GLY A 72 -5.98 -2.59 -19.43
CA GLY A 72 -4.76 -2.08 -20.07
C GLY A 72 -4.05 -0.95 -19.33
N LYS A 73 -4.43 -0.69 -18.09
CA LYS A 73 -3.89 0.43 -17.29
C LYS A 73 -2.44 0.21 -16.83
N ALA A 74 -2.01 -1.04 -16.78
CA ALA A 74 -0.64 -1.41 -16.42
C ALA A 74 0.32 -1.43 -17.61
N GLU A 75 -0.15 -1.17 -18.82
CA GLU A 75 0.68 -1.18 -20.02
C GLU A 75 1.64 0.01 -20.05
N GLY A 76 2.85 -0.24 -20.53
CA GLY A 76 3.86 0.80 -20.71
C GLY A 76 4.58 1.23 -19.44
N ILE A 77 4.22 0.72 -18.28
CA ILE A 77 4.92 1.00 -17.03
C ILE A 77 6.26 0.26 -17.04
N ARG A 78 7.35 1.03 -17.04
CA ARG A 78 8.71 0.50 -16.98
C ARG A 78 9.48 1.24 -15.89
N VAL A 79 10.15 0.48 -15.05
CA VAL A 79 11.03 1.00 -14.00
C VAL A 79 12.46 0.62 -14.36
N SER A 80 13.37 1.60 -14.41
CA SER A 80 14.78 1.32 -14.66
C SER A 80 15.47 0.76 -13.42
N GLN A 81 16.54 -0.01 -13.63
CA GLN A 81 17.35 -0.51 -12.52
C GLN A 81 17.91 0.63 -11.66
N GLU A 82 18.29 1.74 -12.28
CA GLU A 82 18.77 2.93 -11.58
C GLU A 82 17.71 3.51 -10.62
N GLN A 83 16.45 3.57 -11.05
CA GLN A 83 15.35 4.03 -10.18
C GLN A 83 15.16 3.08 -8.99
N ILE A 84 15.24 1.78 -9.21
CA ILE A 84 15.15 0.77 -8.16
C ILE A 84 16.29 0.94 -7.16
N ASP A 85 17.52 1.06 -7.62
CA ASP A 85 18.71 1.16 -6.78
C ASP A 85 18.69 2.45 -5.95
N ARG A 86 18.26 3.56 -6.55
CA ARG A 86 18.08 4.83 -5.83
C ARG A 86 17.05 4.70 -4.71
N ARG A 87 15.90 4.08 -4.97
CA ARG A 87 14.87 3.88 -3.93
C ARG A 87 15.32 2.93 -2.85
N LYS A 88 16.03 1.87 -3.19
CA LYS A 88 16.64 0.99 -2.20
C LYS A 88 17.62 1.73 -1.30
N ALA A 89 18.49 2.55 -1.86
CA ALA A 89 19.44 3.35 -1.09
C ALA A 89 18.72 4.31 -0.11
N GLU A 90 17.66 4.98 -0.56
CA GLU A 90 16.84 5.84 0.31
C GLU A 90 16.21 5.06 1.47
N ILE A 91 15.62 3.91 1.19
CA ILE A 91 14.95 3.05 2.19
C ILE A 91 15.95 2.52 3.22
N PHE A 92 17.13 2.11 2.80
CA PHE A 92 18.15 1.52 3.68
C PHE A 92 19.08 2.55 4.34
N LYS A 93 18.97 3.82 4.00
CA LYS A 93 19.80 4.89 4.61
C LYS A 93 19.76 4.91 6.15
N PRO A 94 18.64 4.70 6.84
CA PRO A 94 18.64 4.62 8.30
C PRO A 94 19.47 3.46 8.86
N MET A 95 19.57 2.36 8.12
CA MET A 95 20.40 1.21 8.52
C MET A 95 21.89 1.53 8.49
N GLU A 96 22.32 2.36 7.56
CA GLU A 96 23.72 2.82 7.49
C GLU A 96 24.04 3.73 8.67
N HIS A 97 23.15 4.66 8.99
CA HIS A 97 23.28 5.50 10.18
C HIS A 97 23.34 4.66 11.46
N TYR A 98 22.47 3.66 11.59
CA TYR A 98 22.50 2.77 12.74
C TYR A 98 23.83 2.04 12.90
N LYS A 99 24.45 1.56 11.82
CA LYS A 99 25.76 0.90 11.86
C LYS A 99 26.86 1.84 12.35
N ILE A 100 26.85 3.08 11.92
CA ILE A 100 27.81 4.10 12.36
C ILE A 100 27.65 4.35 13.86
N TYR A 101 26.45 4.68 14.32
CA TYR A 101 26.16 4.93 15.73
C TYR A 101 26.47 3.73 16.62
N ARG A 102 26.15 2.53 16.19
CA ARG A 102 26.47 1.32 16.93
C ARG A 102 27.96 1.15 17.14
N ASN A 103 28.76 1.41 16.12
CA ASN A 103 30.20 1.32 16.23
C ASN A 103 30.78 2.40 17.15
N GLU A 104 30.23 3.59 17.15
CA GLU A 104 30.62 4.68 18.05
C GLU A 104 30.25 4.39 19.52
N ILE A 105 29.11 3.76 19.78
CA ILE A 105 28.64 3.46 21.15
C ILE A 105 29.34 2.24 21.71
N VAL A 106 29.71 1.27 20.90
CA VAL A 106 30.33 0.00 21.35
C VAL A 106 31.87 0.06 21.31
N ALA A 107 32.42 1.07 20.68
CA ALA A 107 33.85 1.34 20.73
C ALA A 107 34.25 2.11 21.98
#